data_3be13b5a99dc341cc2d08e983e780a05
#
_entry.id   3be13b5a99dc341cc2d08e983e780a05
#
_cell.length_a   1.000
_cell.length_b   1.000
_cell.length_c   1.000
_cell.angle_alpha   90.00
_cell.angle_beta   90.00
_cell.angle_gamma   90.00
#
_symmetry.space_group_name_H-M   'P 1'
#
loop_
_entity.id
_entity.type
_entity.pdbx_description
1 polymer ?
#
loop_
_entity_poly.entity_id
_entity_poly.type
_entity_poly.pdbx_seq_one_letter_code
_entity_poly.pdbx_strand_id
1 'polypeptide(L)'
;MAVAEHYLPSFYKDALPSTKVGAIVSIADKIETLISIFISGKRPSGSSDPYALRRNLNGVIKIIWDYELDLPLDKLFNELIDFWEIAFPNLNFSKEKVSNDLNEFLVQRILSHLEEISLGKELIKAISSFDEFSQKRMLNIVDLKKRIKSIVKFKEKETFPKIQRIITRVSKLANSSNLSTDILSTKDYVDTK
;
A
#
# COMPACT_ATOMS: atom_id res chain seq x y z
N MET A 1 23.22 17.51 -7.30
CA MET A 1 22.55 16.26 -7.75
C MET A 1 21.21 16.06 -7.07
N ALA A 2 21.11 15.94 -5.75
CA ALA A 2 19.82 15.68 -5.07
C ALA A 2 18.70 16.70 -5.39
N VAL A 3 19.05 17.99 -5.53
CA VAL A 3 18.10 19.07 -5.90
C VAL A 3 17.54 18.85 -7.33
N ALA A 4 18.30 18.31 -8.25
CA ALA A 4 17.79 18.01 -9.59
C ALA A 4 16.94 16.73 -9.62
N GLU A 5 17.20 15.81 -8.69
CA GLU A 5 16.52 14.51 -8.61
C GLU A 5 15.22 14.51 -7.82
N HIS A 6 14.92 15.57 -7.03
CA HIS A 6 13.72 15.58 -6.20
C HIS A 6 12.40 15.57 -6.99
N TYR A 7 12.42 16.01 -8.24
CA TYR A 7 11.26 15.92 -9.12
C TYR A 7 11.01 14.50 -9.66
N LEU A 8 12.03 13.61 -9.64
CA LEU A 8 11.91 12.28 -10.20
C LEU A 8 11.15 11.31 -9.25
N PRO A 9 10.35 10.39 -9.79
CA PRO A 9 9.84 10.39 -11.14
C PRO A 9 8.72 11.43 -11.34
N SER A 10 8.72 12.12 -12.50
CA SER A 10 7.72 13.14 -12.82
C SER A 10 6.52 12.56 -13.58
N PHE A 11 6.67 11.37 -14.17
CA PHE A 11 5.63 10.65 -14.89
C PHE A 11 5.85 9.13 -14.82
N TYR A 12 4.89 8.34 -15.33
CA TYR A 12 4.82 6.89 -15.14
C TYR A 12 6.07 6.10 -15.52
N LYS A 13 6.73 6.43 -16.62
CA LYS A 13 7.94 5.73 -17.11
C LYS A 13 9.24 6.50 -16.90
N ASP A 14 9.18 7.52 -16.08
CA ASP A 14 10.34 8.34 -15.79
C ASP A 14 11.38 7.58 -14.98
N ALA A 15 12.65 8.02 -15.09
CA ALA A 15 13.74 7.51 -14.28
C ALA A 15 13.49 7.78 -12.80
N LEU A 16 14.01 6.90 -11.96
CA LEU A 16 14.07 7.15 -10.52
C LEU A 16 15.29 8.01 -10.18
N PRO A 17 15.29 8.69 -9.03
CA PRO A 17 16.50 9.31 -8.51
C PRO A 17 17.65 8.31 -8.53
N SER A 18 18.83 8.69 -8.98
CA SER A 18 19.99 7.78 -9.08
C SER A 18 20.68 7.55 -7.73
N THR A 19 20.44 8.45 -6.77
CA THR A 19 21.04 8.42 -5.44
C THR A 19 20.01 8.17 -4.34
N LYS A 20 20.43 7.53 -3.25
CA LYS A 20 19.57 7.37 -2.06
C LYS A 20 19.15 8.71 -1.48
N VAL A 21 20.02 9.70 -1.51
CA VAL A 21 19.70 11.06 -1.02
C VAL A 21 18.64 11.70 -1.92
N GLY A 22 18.80 11.62 -3.24
CA GLY A 22 17.80 12.08 -4.20
C GLY A 22 16.45 11.38 -4.01
N ALA A 23 16.45 10.07 -3.76
CA ALA A 23 15.25 9.29 -3.46
C ALA A 23 14.53 9.78 -2.20
N ILE A 24 15.27 10.01 -1.10
CA ILE A 24 14.70 10.51 0.16
C ILE A 24 14.12 11.92 -0.03
N VAL A 25 14.84 12.81 -0.68
CA VAL A 25 14.37 14.19 -0.93
C VAL A 25 13.14 14.18 -1.83
N SER A 26 13.12 13.35 -2.87
CA SER A 26 11.95 13.18 -3.74
C SER A 26 10.72 12.67 -2.98
N ILE A 27 10.89 11.68 -2.10
CA ILE A 27 9.80 11.17 -1.26
C ILE A 27 9.28 12.29 -0.35
N ALA A 28 10.18 13.03 0.31
CA ALA A 28 9.81 14.10 1.23
C ALA A 28 9.00 15.19 0.54
N ASP A 29 9.45 15.69 -0.61
CA ASP A 29 8.77 16.71 -1.42
C ASP A 29 7.36 16.26 -1.83
N LYS A 30 7.25 15.03 -2.35
CA LYS A 30 5.97 14.48 -2.81
C LYS A 30 4.98 14.22 -1.68
N ILE A 31 5.46 13.74 -0.53
CA ILE A 31 4.62 13.49 0.65
C ILE A 31 4.18 14.81 1.27
N GLU A 32 5.06 15.80 1.37
CA GLU A 32 4.70 17.13 1.89
C GLU A 32 3.58 17.76 1.05
N THR A 33 3.74 17.76 -0.28
CA THR A 33 2.69 18.20 -1.20
C THR A 33 1.38 17.46 -1.01
N LEU A 34 1.44 16.12 -0.84
CA LEU A 34 0.26 15.30 -0.63
C LEU A 34 -0.47 15.69 0.66
N ILE A 35 0.25 15.75 1.78
CA ILE A 35 -0.31 16.08 3.10
C ILE A 35 -0.94 17.48 3.11
N SER A 36 -0.22 18.49 2.65
CA SER A 36 -0.70 19.88 2.63
C SER A 36 -2.00 20.04 1.85
N ILE A 37 -2.11 19.40 0.67
CA ILE A 37 -3.31 19.45 -0.15
C ILE A 37 -4.48 18.69 0.49
N PHE A 38 -4.21 17.52 1.11
CA PHE A 38 -5.24 16.75 1.82
C PHE A 38 -5.76 17.49 3.06
N ILE A 39 -4.89 18.14 3.82
CA ILE A 39 -5.26 19.02 4.94
C ILE A 39 -6.15 20.17 4.46
N SER A 40 -5.87 20.78 3.28
CA SER A 40 -6.72 21.81 2.70
C SER A 40 -8.09 21.32 2.22
N GLY A 41 -8.42 20.05 2.43
CA GLY A 41 -9.70 19.44 2.05
C GLY A 41 -9.83 19.07 0.58
N LYS A 42 -8.78 19.22 -0.22
CA LYS A 42 -8.80 18.91 -1.66
C LYS A 42 -8.42 17.46 -1.91
N ARG A 43 -9.11 16.84 -2.88
CA ARG A 43 -8.92 15.43 -3.27
C ARG A 43 -8.93 15.32 -4.79
N PRO A 44 -8.17 14.39 -5.38
CA PRO A 44 -8.36 14.03 -6.78
C PRO A 44 -9.73 13.40 -6.97
N SER A 45 -10.46 13.82 -8.00
CA SER A 45 -11.79 13.28 -8.31
C SER A 45 -11.90 12.94 -9.79
N GLY A 46 -12.44 11.75 -10.12
CA GLY A 46 -12.58 11.30 -11.50
C GLY A 46 -11.27 11.43 -12.28
N SER A 47 -11.29 12.14 -13.41
CA SER A 47 -10.09 12.45 -14.22
C SER A 47 -9.30 13.66 -13.72
N SER A 48 -9.86 14.46 -12.80
CA SER A 48 -9.24 15.70 -12.32
C SER A 48 -8.20 15.42 -11.22
N ASP A 49 -6.97 15.88 -11.46
CA ASP A 49 -5.85 15.83 -10.52
C ASP A 49 -4.97 17.10 -10.68
N PRO A 50 -5.50 18.27 -10.33
CA PRO A 50 -4.84 19.55 -10.61
C PRO A 50 -3.51 19.72 -9.85
N TYR A 51 -3.32 18.97 -8.77
CA TYR A 51 -2.09 19.00 -7.96
C TYR A 51 -1.17 17.80 -8.21
N ALA A 52 -1.47 16.98 -9.20
CA ALA A 52 -0.71 15.77 -9.53
C ALA A 52 -0.52 14.78 -8.36
N LEU A 53 -1.50 14.70 -7.45
CA LEU A 53 -1.41 13.89 -6.23
C LEU A 53 -1.28 12.39 -6.54
N ARG A 54 -2.00 11.90 -7.58
CA ARG A 54 -1.87 10.50 -8.03
C ARG A 54 -0.46 10.23 -8.53
N ARG A 55 0.10 11.16 -9.30
CA ARG A 55 1.45 11.06 -9.84
C ARG A 55 2.50 11.10 -8.73
N ASN A 56 2.35 12.01 -7.77
CA ASN A 56 3.23 12.12 -6.62
C ASN A 56 3.25 10.83 -5.81
N LEU A 57 2.09 10.30 -5.43
CA LEU A 57 2.03 9.08 -4.63
C LEU A 57 2.49 7.83 -5.42
N ASN A 58 2.18 7.73 -6.70
CA ASN A 58 2.74 6.67 -7.55
C ASN A 58 4.27 6.75 -7.60
N GLY A 59 4.85 7.95 -7.67
CA GLY A 59 6.29 8.17 -7.61
C GLY A 59 6.90 7.68 -6.29
N VAL A 60 6.27 8.01 -5.17
CA VAL A 60 6.67 7.54 -3.83
C VAL A 60 6.65 6.01 -3.75
N ILE A 61 5.53 5.38 -4.16
CA ILE A 61 5.38 3.93 -4.16
C ILE A 61 6.48 3.27 -5.01
N LYS A 62 6.75 3.81 -6.20
CA LYS A 62 7.76 3.29 -7.11
C LYS A 62 9.17 3.39 -6.52
N ILE A 63 9.52 4.51 -5.90
CA ILE A 63 10.80 4.68 -5.23
C ILE A 63 10.95 3.67 -4.08
N ILE A 64 9.95 3.56 -3.21
CA ILE A 64 9.96 2.62 -2.09
C ILE A 64 10.08 1.18 -2.59
N TRP A 65 9.35 0.84 -3.65
CA TRP A 65 9.37 -0.49 -4.28
C TRP A 65 10.74 -0.86 -4.83
N ASP A 66 11.37 0.04 -5.58
CA ASP A 66 12.62 -0.25 -6.28
C ASP A 66 13.82 -0.20 -5.34
N TYR A 67 13.87 0.76 -4.42
CA TYR A 67 14.93 0.88 -3.43
C TYR A 67 14.75 -0.03 -2.20
N GLU A 68 13.61 -0.73 -2.10
CA GLU A 68 13.24 -1.58 -0.96
C GLU A 68 13.35 -0.84 0.39
N LEU A 69 12.89 0.43 0.41
CA LEU A 69 12.93 1.26 1.61
C LEU A 69 11.87 0.80 2.61
N ASP A 70 12.28 0.43 3.81
CA ASP A 70 11.34 0.10 4.90
C ASP A 70 10.76 1.40 5.49
N LEU A 71 9.77 1.94 4.81
CA LEU A 71 9.09 3.18 5.15
C LEU A 71 7.58 2.91 5.30
N PRO A 72 7.07 2.82 6.54
CA PRO A 72 5.64 2.63 6.79
C PRO A 72 4.90 3.96 6.55
N LEU A 73 4.30 4.11 5.36
CA LEU A 73 3.66 5.36 4.92
C LEU A 73 2.47 5.76 5.79
N ASP A 74 1.70 4.81 6.30
CA ASP A 74 0.58 5.04 7.21
C ASP A 74 1.03 5.75 8.51
N LYS A 75 2.13 5.30 9.09
CA LYS A 75 2.71 5.95 10.28
C LYS A 75 3.27 7.33 9.95
N LEU A 76 4.02 7.43 8.86
CA LEU A 76 4.60 8.69 8.41
C LEU A 76 3.50 9.74 8.15
N PHE A 77 2.39 9.35 7.54
CA PHE A 77 1.26 10.27 7.33
C PHE A 77 0.70 10.79 8.65
N ASN A 78 0.50 9.92 9.64
CA ASN A 78 -0.01 10.34 10.94
C ASN A 78 0.97 11.28 11.67
N GLU A 79 2.27 10.99 11.67
CA GLU A 79 3.30 11.84 12.25
C GLU A 79 3.34 13.22 11.59
N LEU A 80 3.21 13.28 10.26
CA LEU A 80 3.17 14.55 9.53
C LEU A 80 1.87 15.33 9.77
N ILE A 81 0.72 14.66 9.88
CA ILE A 81 -0.55 15.30 10.24
C ILE A 81 -0.45 15.93 11.63
N ASP A 82 0.13 15.22 12.60
CA ASP A 82 0.36 15.74 13.94
C ASP A 82 1.32 16.94 13.93
N PHE A 83 2.39 16.86 13.13
CA PHE A 83 3.30 17.99 12.94
C PHE A 83 2.59 19.24 12.37
N TRP A 84 1.72 19.06 11.36
CA TRP A 84 0.97 20.14 10.76
C TRP A 84 0.00 20.80 11.75
N GLU A 85 -0.66 20.03 12.61
CA GLU A 85 -1.53 20.58 13.67
C GLU A 85 -0.75 21.47 14.65
N ILE A 86 0.45 21.03 15.05
CA ILE A 86 1.31 21.76 15.97
C ILE A 86 1.88 23.02 15.29
N ALA A 87 2.35 22.88 14.05
CA ALA A 87 3.00 23.98 13.32
C ALA A 87 2.01 25.07 12.88
N PHE A 88 0.75 24.69 12.64
CA PHE A 88 -0.30 25.59 12.13
C PHE A 88 -1.59 25.51 12.96
N PRO A 89 -1.59 25.99 14.23
CA PRO A 89 -2.70 25.81 15.15
C PRO A 89 -4.00 26.50 14.72
N ASN A 90 -3.90 27.47 13.80
CA ASN A 90 -5.07 28.16 13.24
C ASN A 90 -5.70 27.42 12.05
N LEU A 91 -5.11 26.33 11.60
CA LEU A 91 -5.62 25.54 10.49
C LEU A 91 -6.63 24.52 11.01
N ASN A 92 -7.89 24.70 10.65
CA ASN A 92 -8.97 23.82 11.13
C ASN A 92 -9.17 22.64 10.18
N PHE A 93 -8.81 21.42 10.62
CA PHE A 93 -9.04 20.18 9.90
C PHE A 93 -9.24 19.00 10.86
N SER A 94 -9.88 17.93 10.37
CA SER A 94 -10.04 16.69 11.15
C SER A 94 -8.88 15.74 10.81
N LYS A 95 -8.02 15.46 11.79
CA LYS A 95 -6.92 14.50 11.64
C LYS A 95 -7.39 13.14 11.19
N GLU A 96 -8.42 12.61 11.86
CA GLU A 96 -8.98 11.29 11.55
C GLU A 96 -9.46 11.22 10.10
N LYS A 97 -10.18 12.24 9.64
CA LYS A 97 -10.65 12.31 8.25
C LYS A 97 -9.48 12.36 7.27
N VAL A 98 -8.48 13.20 7.53
CA VAL A 98 -7.30 13.32 6.65
C VAL A 98 -6.52 12.02 6.61
N SER A 99 -6.30 11.36 7.76
CA SER A 99 -5.62 10.08 7.84
C SER A 99 -6.36 8.97 7.07
N ASN A 100 -7.68 8.87 7.25
CA ASN A 100 -8.50 7.89 6.55
C ASN A 100 -8.49 8.11 5.04
N ASP A 101 -8.66 9.35 4.59
CA ASP A 101 -8.63 9.73 3.18
C ASP A 101 -7.26 9.43 2.52
N LEU A 102 -6.16 9.68 3.24
CA LEU A 102 -4.80 9.38 2.77
C LEU A 102 -4.54 7.87 2.67
N ASN A 103 -4.99 7.11 3.67
CA ASN A 103 -4.84 5.66 3.67
C ASN A 103 -5.65 5.00 2.55
N GLU A 104 -6.89 5.45 2.34
CA GLU A 104 -7.71 4.98 1.21
C GLU A 104 -7.04 5.32 -0.12
N PHE A 105 -6.54 6.53 -0.26
CA PHE A 105 -5.84 6.96 -1.47
C PHE A 105 -4.56 6.15 -1.70
N LEU A 106 -3.79 5.84 -0.64
CA LEU A 106 -2.60 4.99 -0.71
C LEU A 106 -2.95 3.58 -1.20
N VAL A 107 -3.98 2.95 -0.63
CA VAL A 107 -4.45 1.62 -1.07
C VAL A 107 -4.79 1.63 -2.56
N GLN A 108 -5.55 2.62 -3.02
CA GLN A 108 -5.90 2.75 -4.44
C GLN A 108 -4.65 2.87 -5.34
N ARG A 109 -3.63 3.60 -4.91
CA ARG A 109 -2.39 3.76 -5.69
C ARG A 109 -1.51 2.52 -5.67
N ILE A 110 -1.46 1.80 -4.55
CA ILE A 110 -0.78 0.50 -4.48
C ILE A 110 -1.44 -0.49 -5.46
N LEU A 111 -2.77 -0.59 -5.47
CA LEU A 111 -3.49 -1.44 -6.41
C LEU A 111 -3.19 -1.07 -7.87
N SER A 112 -3.20 0.23 -8.20
CA SER A 112 -2.81 0.70 -9.54
C SER A 112 -1.39 0.29 -9.90
N HIS A 113 -0.45 0.41 -8.96
CA HIS A 113 0.95 -0.01 -9.19
C HIS A 113 1.07 -1.52 -9.44
N LEU A 114 0.30 -2.34 -8.71
CA LEU A 114 0.28 -3.79 -8.92
C LEU A 114 -0.29 -4.17 -10.31
N GLU A 115 -1.28 -3.44 -10.80
CA GLU A 115 -1.80 -3.60 -12.17
C GLU A 115 -0.75 -3.22 -13.21
N GLU A 116 -0.03 -2.12 -13.00
CA GLU A 116 1.01 -1.63 -13.88
C GLU A 116 2.18 -2.61 -14.06
N ILE A 117 2.59 -3.29 -12.97
CA ILE A 117 3.62 -4.35 -13.05
C ILE A 117 3.08 -5.68 -13.60
N SER A 118 1.88 -5.65 -14.18
CA SER A 118 1.24 -6.81 -14.82
C SER A 118 1.01 -8.00 -13.87
N LEU A 119 0.80 -7.74 -12.60
CA LEU A 119 0.39 -8.76 -11.65
C LEU A 119 -1.04 -9.21 -12.00
N GLY A 120 -1.23 -10.49 -12.26
CA GLY A 120 -2.53 -11.02 -12.69
C GLY A 120 -3.67 -10.66 -11.73
N LYS A 121 -4.85 -10.34 -12.27
CA LYS A 121 -6.03 -9.88 -11.50
C LYS A 121 -6.40 -10.79 -10.32
N GLU A 122 -6.28 -12.10 -10.50
CA GLU A 122 -6.54 -13.07 -9.43
C GLU A 122 -5.58 -12.91 -8.25
N LEU A 123 -4.31 -12.64 -8.54
CA LEU A 123 -3.30 -12.46 -7.53
C LEU A 123 -3.49 -11.13 -6.80
N ILE A 124 -3.82 -10.06 -7.53
CA ILE A 124 -4.17 -8.76 -6.94
C ILE A 124 -5.37 -8.95 -5.99
N LYS A 125 -6.42 -9.65 -6.45
CA LYS A 125 -7.61 -9.94 -5.63
C LYS A 125 -7.27 -10.75 -4.37
N ALA A 126 -6.38 -11.72 -4.47
CA ALA A 126 -5.95 -12.54 -3.34
C ALA A 126 -5.12 -11.76 -2.30
N ILE A 127 -4.36 -10.76 -2.76
CA ILE A 127 -3.53 -9.89 -1.90
C ILE A 127 -4.37 -8.78 -1.27
N SER A 128 -5.35 -8.27 -2.01
CA SER A 128 -6.27 -7.20 -1.59
C SER A 128 -7.53 -7.72 -0.90
N SER A 129 -7.52 -8.97 -0.40
CA SER A 129 -8.67 -9.53 0.32
C SER A 129 -9.17 -8.57 1.39
N PHE A 130 -10.49 -8.39 1.43
CA PHE A 130 -11.22 -7.22 1.89
C PHE A 130 -11.36 -7.07 3.41
N ASP A 131 -10.56 -7.74 4.21
CA ASP A 131 -10.55 -7.51 5.64
C ASP A 131 -9.60 -6.35 6.03
N GLU A 132 -9.91 -5.69 7.11
CA GLU A 132 -9.12 -4.57 7.65
C GLU A 132 -7.66 -4.95 7.90
N PHE A 133 -7.42 -6.18 8.32
CA PHE A 133 -6.07 -6.71 8.55
C PHE A 133 -5.25 -6.82 7.27
N SER A 134 -5.87 -7.29 6.18
CA SER A 134 -5.22 -7.40 4.86
C SER A 134 -4.94 -6.02 4.26
N GLN A 135 -5.86 -5.05 4.42
CA GLN A 135 -5.64 -3.67 3.99
C GLN A 135 -4.46 -3.05 4.73
N LYS A 136 -4.40 -3.19 6.04
CA LYS A 136 -3.28 -2.67 6.85
C LYS A 136 -1.93 -3.29 6.45
N ARG A 137 -1.91 -4.57 6.08
CA ARG A 137 -0.70 -5.23 5.57
C ARG A 137 -0.29 -4.78 4.17
N MET A 138 -1.20 -4.25 3.37
CA MET A 138 -0.86 -3.67 2.06
C MET A 138 -0.07 -2.37 2.18
N LEU A 139 -0.23 -1.63 3.28
CA LEU A 139 0.42 -0.34 3.50
C LEU A 139 1.94 -0.47 3.70
N ASN A 140 2.43 -1.66 4.05
CA ASN A 140 3.88 -1.94 4.04
C ASN A 140 4.30 -2.46 2.65
N ILE A 141 4.78 -1.55 1.80
CA ILE A 141 5.11 -1.81 0.40
C ILE A 141 6.23 -2.86 0.25
N VAL A 142 7.23 -2.84 1.15
CA VAL A 142 8.35 -3.80 1.11
C VAL A 142 7.89 -5.21 1.50
N ASP A 143 7.08 -5.34 2.55
CA ASP A 143 6.47 -6.62 2.92
C ASP A 143 5.56 -7.13 1.81
N LEU A 144 4.76 -6.25 1.21
CA LEU A 144 3.91 -6.57 0.06
C LEU A 144 4.74 -7.14 -1.10
N LYS A 145 5.85 -6.49 -1.46
CA LYS A 145 6.77 -6.95 -2.51
C LYS A 145 7.33 -8.35 -2.20
N LYS A 146 7.76 -8.58 -0.95
CA LYS A 146 8.28 -9.89 -0.51
C LYS A 146 7.21 -10.98 -0.60
N ARG A 147 5.97 -10.69 -0.16
CA ARG A 147 4.85 -11.63 -0.25
C ARG A 147 4.51 -11.97 -1.70
N ILE A 148 4.47 -10.98 -2.59
CA ILE A 148 4.24 -11.19 -4.02
C ILE A 148 5.31 -12.10 -4.61
N LYS A 149 6.59 -11.78 -4.38
CA LYS A 149 7.71 -12.63 -4.84
C LYS A 149 7.57 -14.08 -4.36
N SER A 150 7.18 -14.27 -3.10
CA SER A 150 7.01 -15.61 -2.53
C SER A 150 5.85 -16.37 -3.17
N ILE A 151 4.71 -15.71 -3.41
CA ILE A 151 3.53 -16.33 -4.03
C ILE A 151 3.83 -16.68 -5.51
N VAL A 152 4.46 -15.78 -6.24
CA VAL A 152 4.86 -16.03 -7.64
C VAL A 152 5.78 -17.24 -7.72
N LYS A 153 6.82 -17.30 -6.89
CA LYS A 153 7.73 -18.44 -6.80
C LYS A 153 7.01 -19.75 -6.39
N PHE A 154 6.02 -19.65 -5.49
CA PHE A 154 5.24 -20.79 -5.08
C PHE A 154 4.31 -21.30 -6.18
N LYS A 155 3.76 -20.40 -7.00
CA LYS A 155 2.89 -20.73 -8.15
C LYS A 155 3.61 -21.56 -9.23
N GLU A 156 4.93 -21.45 -9.34
CA GLU A 156 5.75 -22.24 -10.26
C GLU A 156 5.96 -23.71 -9.81
N LYS A 157 5.67 -24.04 -8.55
CA LYS A 157 5.85 -25.39 -8.03
C LYS A 157 4.75 -26.35 -8.51
N GLU A 158 5.11 -27.56 -8.87
CA GLU A 158 4.17 -28.65 -9.25
C GLU A 158 3.09 -28.94 -8.20
N THR A 159 3.39 -28.67 -6.94
CA THR A 159 2.46 -28.86 -5.83
C THR A 159 1.34 -27.80 -5.79
N PHE A 160 1.52 -26.64 -6.42
CA PHE A 160 0.58 -25.54 -6.37
C PHE A 160 -0.83 -25.88 -6.83
N PRO A 161 -1.04 -26.55 -7.98
CA PRO A 161 -2.41 -26.94 -8.42
C PRO A 161 -3.11 -27.88 -7.45
N LYS A 162 -2.37 -28.76 -6.76
CA LYS A 162 -2.93 -29.68 -5.77
C LYS A 162 -3.44 -28.90 -4.54
N ILE A 163 -2.61 -27.98 -4.03
CA ILE A 163 -2.94 -27.12 -2.87
C ILE A 163 -4.12 -26.22 -3.23
N GLN A 164 -4.12 -25.59 -4.40
CA GLN A 164 -5.21 -24.74 -4.87
C GLN A 164 -6.56 -25.49 -4.90
N ARG A 165 -6.58 -26.73 -5.38
CA ARG A 165 -7.80 -27.56 -5.37
C ARG A 165 -8.30 -27.85 -3.96
N ILE A 166 -7.39 -28.15 -3.03
CA ILE A 166 -7.75 -28.41 -1.63
C ILE A 166 -8.35 -27.14 -1.00
N ILE A 167 -7.67 -26.00 -1.11
CA ILE A 167 -8.15 -24.71 -0.58
C ILE A 167 -9.52 -24.38 -1.16
N THR A 168 -9.71 -24.52 -2.48
CA THR A 168 -11.00 -24.23 -3.13
C THR A 168 -12.12 -25.11 -2.61
N ARG A 169 -11.86 -26.40 -2.36
CA ARG A 169 -12.85 -27.33 -1.79
C ARG A 169 -13.21 -26.95 -0.35
N VAL A 170 -12.21 -26.69 0.49
CA VAL A 170 -12.41 -26.30 1.88
C VAL A 170 -13.19 -24.98 1.98
N SER A 171 -12.82 -23.96 1.18
CA SER A 171 -13.53 -22.68 1.15
C SER A 171 -15.00 -22.84 0.70
N LYS A 172 -15.28 -23.69 -0.28
CA LYS A 172 -16.67 -23.97 -0.69
C LYS A 172 -17.47 -24.64 0.41
N LEU A 173 -16.88 -25.63 1.10
CA LEU A 173 -17.52 -26.30 2.22
C LEU A 173 -17.78 -25.35 3.39
N ALA A 174 -16.80 -24.52 3.76
CA ALA A 174 -16.95 -23.52 4.81
C ALA A 174 -18.07 -22.53 4.50
N ASN A 175 -18.14 -22.02 3.26
CA ASN A 175 -19.19 -21.09 2.85
C ASN A 175 -20.59 -21.75 2.77
N SER A 176 -20.67 -23.05 2.49
CA SER A 176 -21.96 -23.77 2.41
C SER A 176 -22.52 -24.19 3.78
N SER A 177 -21.68 -24.23 4.80
CA SER A 177 -22.05 -24.74 6.13
C SER A 177 -22.42 -23.66 7.14
N ASN A 178 -22.44 -22.37 6.79
CA ASN A 178 -22.66 -21.25 7.72
C ASN A 178 -21.81 -21.35 9.01
N LEU A 179 -20.70 -22.06 8.96
CA LEU A 179 -19.76 -22.12 10.08
C LEU A 179 -19.20 -20.72 10.30
N SER A 180 -19.50 -20.14 11.47
CA SER A 180 -18.81 -18.94 11.93
C SER A 180 -17.31 -19.17 11.82
N THR A 181 -16.60 -18.27 11.19
CA THR A 181 -15.14 -18.26 11.12
C THR A 181 -14.56 -17.83 12.47
N ASP A 182 -14.94 -18.47 13.55
CA ASP A 182 -14.18 -18.39 14.79
C ASP A 182 -12.85 -19.07 14.51
N ILE A 183 -11.84 -18.26 14.37
CA ILE A 183 -10.44 -18.66 14.21
C ILE A 183 -10.13 -19.53 15.44
N LEU A 184 -10.05 -20.85 15.21
CA LEU A 184 -9.49 -21.77 16.20
C LEU A 184 -8.13 -21.21 16.58
N SER A 185 -8.02 -20.73 17.81
CA SER A 185 -6.75 -20.19 18.32
C SER A 185 -5.76 -21.35 18.25
N THR A 186 -4.53 -21.08 17.81
CA THR A 186 -3.44 -22.06 17.73
C THR A 186 -3.08 -22.69 19.08
N LYS A 187 -3.75 -22.31 20.17
CA LYS A 187 -3.63 -22.91 21.50
C LYS A 187 -4.31 -24.28 21.64
N ASP A 188 -5.26 -24.60 20.78
CA ASP A 188 -6.05 -25.84 20.89
C ASP A 188 -5.37 -27.06 20.24
N TYR A 189 -4.16 -26.89 19.68
CA TYR A 189 -3.44 -27.97 18.97
C TYR A 189 -2.24 -28.55 19.74
N VAL A 190 -2.00 -28.17 21.02
CA VAL A 190 -0.79 -28.58 21.77
C VAL A 190 -1.04 -29.67 22.82
N ASP A 191 -2.29 -30.05 23.11
CA ASP A 191 -2.59 -31.03 24.16
C ASP A 191 -3.33 -32.27 23.64
N THR A 192 -2.70 -33.03 22.74
CA THR A 192 -3.01 -34.47 22.59
C THR A 192 -1.74 -35.21 22.21
N LYS A 193 -0.98 -35.57 23.22
CA LYS A 193 -0.09 -36.73 23.21
C LYS A 193 -0.47 -37.65 24.35
#